data_8a8866526f3ea6792be4c52ef2fc6f66
#
_entry.id   8a8866526f3ea6792be4c52ef2fc6f66
#
_cell.length_a   1.000
_cell.length_b   1.000
_cell.length_c   1.000
_cell.angle_alpha   90.00
_cell.angle_beta   90.00
_cell.angle_gamma   90.00
#
_symmetry.space_group_name_H-M   'P 1'
#
loop_
_entity.id
_entity.type
_entity.pdbx_description
1 polymer ?
#
loop_
_entity_poly.entity_id
_entity_poly.type
_entity_poly.pdbx_seq_one_letter_code
_entity_poly.pdbx_strand_id
1 'polypeptide(L)'
;MKLLRVVLSDLHLGTGYQSGRLNPHEDFFEDDRFAELLAYYDAEAGDDTEVELVLNGDIFDLLKVKIDDQWPIEITEEIAVEKLRLCLEGHPKAVLSLRRFVSGGPRRIVYLPGNHDLDMWFPGAQELFKRYVAPGELAERVRFITASDTYYLPEGIQIRHGHQLERIHRVDYNRMLRERSDGRRILDLPYGSLWILEVLNPAKTLRNNIDRIQPLRLFILGSLFFDPRFALRFLFAASVHLLRRRIFTLRAWTERLRSLPRVLREEVFAIGGYDAAATRYLQRLRGVHTLIVGHSHSPRFRVLPDSKVIVNTGTWMKMINLNLQYLGQDSGLTYALIEYPDDGSVKTRLMRWYGTSKPCEAIPFAY
;
A
#
# COMPACT_ATOMS: atom_id res chain seq x y z
N MET A 1 -27.23 -13.44 -9.73
CA MET A 1 -26.65 -12.96 -8.47
C MET A 1 -25.99 -11.64 -8.80
N LYS A 2 -26.31 -10.57 -8.05
CA LYS A 2 -25.67 -9.26 -8.24
C LYS A 2 -24.24 -9.34 -7.78
N LEU A 3 -23.39 -8.48 -8.30
CA LEU A 3 -21.98 -8.41 -7.92
C LEU A 3 -21.64 -7.00 -7.47
N LEU A 4 -20.84 -6.89 -6.41
CA LEU A 4 -20.30 -5.65 -5.89
C LEU A 4 -18.82 -5.84 -5.57
N ARG A 5 -17.96 -4.89 -5.94
CA ARG A 5 -16.55 -4.92 -5.55
C ARG A 5 -16.18 -3.69 -4.75
N VAL A 6 -15.57 -3.92 -3.60
CA VAL A 6 -15.02 -2.89 -2.72
C VAL A 6 -13.50 -3.00 -2.78
N VAL A 7 -12.82 -1.97 -3.27
CA VAL A 7 -11.36 -1.96 -3.45
C VAL A 7 -10.72 -1.01 -2.45
N LEU A 8 -9.92 -1.55 -1.55
CA LEU A 8 -9.17 -0.84 -0.51
C LEU A 8 -7.67 -0.99 -0.74
N SER A 9 -6.89 0.01 -0.40
CA SER A 9 -5.44 -0.05 -0.35
C SER A 9 -4.87 0.79 0.79
N ASP A 10 -3.59 0.64 1.06
CA ASP A 10 -2.82 1.54 1.92
C ASP A 10 -3.43 1.72 3.33
N LEU A 11 -3.78 0.59 3.96
CA LEU A 11 -4.22 0.55 5.36
C LEU A 11 -3.01 0.67 6.30
N HIS A 12 -1.90 0.00 5.96
CA HIS A 12 -0.65 -0.02 6.72
C HIS A 12 -0.83 -0.50 8.18
N LEU A 13 -1.55 -1.61 8.37
CA LEU A 13 -1.63 -2.25 9.68
C LEU A 13 -0.22 -2.67 10.13
N GLY A 14 0.25 -2.08 11.22
CA GLY A 14 1.51 -2.44 11.85
C GLY A 14 1.32 -3.50 12.95
N THR A 15 2.09 -3.40 14.02
CA THR A 15 2.00 -4.35 15.14
C THR A 15 1.07 -3.88 16.26
N GLY A 16 0.37 -2.75 16.06
CA GLY A 16 -0.61 -2.23 17.00
C GLY A 16 -0.06 -2.01 18.41
N TYR A 17 -0.82 -2.49 19.40
CA TYR A 17 -0.42 -2.47 20.80
C TYR A 17 0.35 -3.74 21.15
N GLN A 18 1.58 -3.59 21.64
CA GLN A 18 2.39 -4.68 22.15
C GLN A 18 2.56 -4.52 23.67
N SER A 19 2.18 -5.55 24.44
CA SER A 19 2.27 -5.55 25.90
C SER A 19 1.63 -4.29 26.54
N GLY A 20 0.51 -3.85 26.01
CA GLY A 20 -0.20 -2.64 26.46
C GLY A 20 0.42 -1.31 26.07
N ARG A 21 1.48 -1.30 25.24
CA ARG A 21 2.10 -0.10 24.71
C ARG A 21 1.91 -0.01 23.21
N LEU A 22 1.58 1.19 22.74
CA LEU A 22 1.49 1.47 21.31
C LEU A 22 2.89 1.40 20.68
N ASN A 23 2.99 0.68 19.56
CA ASN A 23 4.19 0.72 18.73
C ASN A 23 4.39 2.13 18.16
N PRO A 24 5.56 2.79 18.36
CA PRO A 24 5.82 4.13 17.80
C PRO A 24 5.80 4.18 16.26
N HIS A 25 5.88 3.02 15.60
CA HIS A 25 5.81 2.91 14.14
C HIS A 25 4.41 2.55 13.63
N GLU A 26 3.42 2.45 14.54
CA GLU A 26 2.02 2.22 14.15
C GLU A 26 1.43 3.49 13.52
N ASP A 27 0.75 3.30 12.39
CA ASP A 27 0.09 4.38 11.65
C ASP A 27 -1.39 4.12 11.39
N PHE A 28 -1.86 2.90 11.57
CA PHE A 28 -3.26 2.54 11.41
C PHE A 28 -4.00 2.56 12.76
N PHE A 29 -5.04 3.37 12.85
CA PHE A 29 -5.85 3.55 14.07
C PHE A 29 -7.35 3.43 13.80
N GLU A 30 -7.72 2.91 12.64
CA GLU A 30 -9.11 2.94 12.16
C GLU A 30 -9.75 1.54 12.13
N ASP A 31 -9.33 0.64 13.05
CA ASP A 31 -9.89 -0.73 13.18
C ASP A 31 -11.43 -0.72 13.28
N ASP A 32 -12.00 0.25 14.04
CA ASP A 32 -13.43 0.39 14.22
C ASP A 32 -14.12 0.77 12.91
N ARG A 33 -13.57 1.76 12.21
CA ARG A 33 -14.12 2.22 10.93
C ARG A 33 -14.01 1.18 9.84
N PHE A 34 -12.92 0.42 9.84
CA PHE A 34 -12.74 -0.69 8.93
C PHE A 34 -13.78 -1.81 9.19
N ALA A 35 -13.98 -2.16 10.45
CA ALA A 35 -14.99 -3.14 10.83
C ALA A 35 -16.43 -2.67 10.49
N GLU A 36 -16.75 -1.39 10.70
CA GLU A 36 -18.03 -0.78 10.33
C GLU A 36 -18.26 -0.84 8.81
N LEU A 37 -17.24 -0.53 8.00
CA LEU A 37 -17.34 -0.59 6.53
C LEU A 37 -17.66 -2.01 6.05
N LEU A 38 -16.93 -3.02 6.55
CA LEU A 38 -17.17 -4.40 6.15
C LEU A 38 -18.56 -4.88 6.57
N ALA A 39 -19.00 -4.55 7.79
CA ALA A 39 -20.34 -4.88 8.28
C ALA A 39 -21.44 -4.20 7.45
N TYR A 40 -21.21 -2.94 7.03
CA TYR A 40 -22.14 -2.22 6.17
C TYR A 40 -22.34 -2.94 4.83
N TYR A 41 -21.26 -3.27 4.12
CA TYR A 41 -21.37 -3.95 2.83
C TYR A 41 -21.86 -5.39 2.93
N ASP A 42 -21.61 -6.05 4.05
CA ASP A 42 -22.18 -7.37 4.32
C ASP A 42 -23.71 -7.30 4.51
N ALA A 43 -24.20 -6.32 5.25
CA ALA A 43 -25.64 -6.11 5.49
C ALA A 43 -26.38 -5.63 4.22
N GLU A 44 -25.81 -4.64 3.49
CA GLU A 44 -26.43 -4.09 2.26
C GLU A 44 -26.55 -5.13 1.15
N ALA A 45 -25.58 -6.04 1.06
CA ALA A 45 -25.57 -7.05 0.03
C ALA A 45 -26.59 -8.19 0.28
N GLY A 46 -26.85 -8.51 1.54
CA GLY A 46 -27.66 -9.69 1.88
C GLY A 46 -27.06 -10.99 1.30
N ASP A 47 -27.91 -12.00 1.06
CA ASP A 47 -27.49 -13.29 0.53
C ASP A 47 -27.53 -13.37 -1.00
N ASP A 48 -28.18 -12.42 -1.68
CA ASP A 48 -28.41 -12.43 -3.13
C ASP A 48 -27.31 -11.71 -3.93
N THR A 49 -26.41 -11.02 -3.26
CA THR A 49 -25.34 -10.26 -3.90
C THR A 49 -23.97 -10.80 -3.51
N GLU A 50 -23.16 -11.17 -4.48
CA GLU A 50 -21.75 -11.47 -4.25
C GLU A 50 -20.99 -10.18 -3.94
N VAL A 51 -20.21 -10.16 -2.86
CA VAL A 51 -19.30 -9.05 -2.55
C VAL A 51 -17.86 -9.52 -2.59
N GLU A 52 -17.08 -8.90 -3.46
CA GLU A 52 -15.66 -9.12 -3.55
C GLU A 52 -14.90 -7.95 -2.92
N LEU A 53 -14.21 -8.21 -1.81
CA LEU A 53 -13.29 -7.27 -1.18
C LEU A 53 -11.92 -7.42 -1.82
N VAL A 54 -11.45 -6.38 -2.50
CA VAL A 54 -10.11 -6.34 -3.10
C VAL A 54 -9.19 -5.54 -2.18
N LEU A 55 -8.25 -6.24 -1.56
CA LEU A 55 -7.17 -5.68 -0.75
C LEU A 55 -5.99 -5.39 -1.69
N ASN A 56 -5.88 -4.14 -2.14
CA ASN A 56 -5.03 -3.73 -3.24
C ASN A 56 -3.66 -3.19 -2.78
N GLY A 57 -2.97 -3.95 -1.95
CA GLY A 57 -1.61 -3.69 -1.50
C GLY A 57 -1.47 -2.71 -0.34
N ASP A 58 -0.33 -2.80 0.33
CA ASP A 58 0.01 -2.03 1.53
C ASP A 58 -1.06 -2.13 2.61
N ILE A 59 -1.63 -3.35 2.74
CA ILE A 59 -2.60 -3.66 3.80
C ILE A 59 -1.88 -3.77 5.13
N PHE A 60 -0.71 -4.42 5.13
CA PHE A 60 0.18 -4.50 6.29
C PHE A 60 1.44 -3.69 6.06
N ASP A 61 1.93 -3.02 7.11
CA ASP A 61 3.21 -2.31 7.04
C ASP A 61 4.35 -3.20 7.55
N LEU A 62 4.62 -4.27 6.80
CA LEU A 62 5.63 -5.27 7.18
C LEU A 62 7.05 -4.71 7.15
N LEU A 63 7.31 -3.62 6.42
CA LEU A 63 8.61 -2.94 6.44
C LEU A 63 8.90 -2.23 7.77
N LYS A 64 7.87 -1.92 8.58
CA LYS A 64 8.04 -1.28 9.90
C LYS A 64 8.11 -2.28 11.06
N VAL A 65 7.90 -3.57 10.79
CA VAL A 65 7.95 -4.61 11.82
C VAL A 65 9.39 -4.98 12.14
N LYS A 66 9.72 -4.93 13.41
CA LYS A 66 11.01 -5.37 13.95
C LYS A 66 10.96 -6.85 14.33
N ILE A 67 12.06 -7.55 14.07
CA ILE A 67 12.37 -8.86 14.65
C ILE A 67 13.68 -8.67 15.42
N ASP A 68 13.71 -9.12 16.68
CA ASP A 68 14.87 -8.96 17.58
C ASP A 68 15.37 -7.49 17.61
N ASP A 69 14.43 -6.55 17.75
CA ASP A 69 14.70 -5.11 17.80
C ASP A 69 15.31 -4.49 16.53
N GLN A 70 15.40 -5.23 15.44
CA GLN A 70 15.94 -4.76 14.16
C GLN A 70 14.92 -4.88 13.04
N TRP A 71 14.99 -3.96 12.06
CA TRP A 71 14.25 -4.11 10.81
C TRP A 71 15.02 -5.06 9.88
N PRO A 72 14.52 -6.28 9.62
CA PRO A 72 15.24 -7.24 8.79
C PRO A 72 15.31 -6.77 7.34
N ILE A 73 16.52 -6.74 6.78
CA ILE A 73 16.77 -6.43 5.37
C ILE A 73 16.72 -7.70 4.52
N GLU A 74 17.06 -8.83 5.12
CA GLU A 74 17.04 -10.14 4.49
C GLU A 74 15.81 -10.89 5.00
N ILE A 75 14.77 -10.90 4.19
CA ILE A 75 13.46 -11.43 4.55
C ILE A 75 13.34 -12.84 3.99
N THR A 76 13.43 -13.84 4.88
CA THR A 76 13.09 -15.24 4.61
C THR A 76 11.59 -15.45 4.83
N GLU A 77 11.08 -16.62 4.45
CA GLU A 77 9.68 -16.98 4.68
C GLU A 77 9.32 -16.99 6.18
N GLU A 78 10.22 -17.49 7.04
CA GLU A 78 10.01 -17.51 8.49
C GLU A 78 9.90 -16.09 9.06
N ILE A 79 10.76 -15.17 8.60
CA ILE A 79 10.71 -13.76 9.01
C ILE A 79 9.40 -13.10 8.50
N ALA A 80 9.00 -13.38 7.26
CA ALA A 80 7.76 -12.88 6.69
C ALA A 80 6.53 -13.33 7.47
N VAL A 81 6.48 -14.63 7.81
CA VAL A 81 5.40 -15.22 8.62
C VAL A 81 5.35 -14.60 10.02
N GLU A 82 6.49 -14.42 10.68
CA GLU A 82 6.55 -13.83 12.02
C GLU A 82 6.11 -12.35 12.01
N LYS A 83 6.58 -11.56 11.05
CA LYS A 83 6.15 -10.16 10.88
C LYS A 83 4.65 -10.05 10.68
N LEU A 84 4.10 -10.87 9.80
CA LEU A 84 2.66 -10.91 9.55
C LEU A 84 1.88 -11.34 10.80
N ARG A 85 2.36 -12.36 11.55
CA ARG A 85 1.73 -12.80 12.79
C ARG A 85 1.61 -11.64 13.78
N LEU A 86 2.68 -10.87 13.96
CA LEU A 86 2.70 -9.71 14.87
C LEU A 86 1.68 -8.64 14.44
N CYS A 87 1.50 -8.40 13.14
CA CYS A 87 0.50 -7.46 12.63
C CYS A 87 -0.93 -7.97 12.84
N LEU A 88 -1.19 -9.25 12.54
CA LEU A 88 -2.51 -9.87 12.74
C LEU A 88 -2.94 -9.85 14.20
N GLU A 89 -2.01 -10.11 15.12
CA GLU A 89 -2.26 -10.06 16.57
C GLU A 89 -2.35 -8.63 17.10
N GLY A 90 -1.70 -7.67 16.43
CA GLY A 90 -1.77 -6.25 16.77
C GLY A 90 -3.11 -5.59 16.44
N HIS A 91 -3.84 -6.14 15.46
CA HIS A 91 -5.13 -5.62 14.97
C HIS A 91 -6.26 -6.65 15.01
N PRO A 92 -6.58 -7.22 16.21
CA PRO A 92 -7.53 -8.33 16.33
C PRO A 92 -8.94 -7.95 15.85
N LYS A 93 -9.32 -6.68 15.96
CA LYS A 93 -10.64 -6.21 15.51
C LYS A 93 -10.74 -6.16 13.99
N ALA A 94 -9.72 -5.66 13.30
CA ALA A 94 -9.67 -5.67 11.84
C ALA A 94 -9.66 -7.12 11.31
N VAL A 95 -8.85 -8.00 11.91
CA VAL A 95 -8.78 -9.42 11.55
C VAL A 95 -10.12 -10.13 11.77
N LEU A 96 -10.77 -9.89 12.91
CA LEU A 96 -12.09 -10.45 13.20
C LEU A 96 -13.17 -9.96 12.22
N SER A 97 -13.10 -8.69 11.80
CA SER A 97 -14.02 -8.13 10.82
C SER A 97 -13.87 -8.77 9.44
N LEU A 98 -12.63 -9.00 8.97
CA LEU A 98 -12.33 -9.77 7.75
C LEU A 98 -12.88 -11.20 7.85
N ARG A 99 -12.66 -11.85 8.98
CA ARG A 99 -13.17 -13.21 9.21
C ARG A 99 -14.71 -13.27 9.19
N ARG A 100 -15.38 -12.32 9.84
CA ARG A 100 -16.85 -12.22 9.82
C ARG A 100 -17.36 -11.98 8.39
N PHE A 101 -16.72 -11.07 7.67
CA PHE A 101 -17.05 -10.78 6.28
C PHE A 101 -16.97 -12.04 5.41
N VAL A 102 -15.85 -12.78 5.43
CA VAL A 102 -15.68 -14.01 4.63
C VAL A 102 -16.67 -15.11 5.05
N SER A 103 -17.06 -15.15 6.33
CA SER A 103 -18.01 -16.14 6.86
C SER A 103 -19.47 -15.82 6.52
N GLY A 104 -19.78 -14.59 6.04
CA GLY A 104 -21.10 -14.17 5.58
C GLY A 104 -21.54 -14.93 4.33
N GLY A 105 -22.51 -14.37 3.60
CA GLY A 105 -23.04 -14.96 2.36
C GLY A 105 -21.99 -15.20 1.28
N PRO A 106 -22.25 -14.92 0.01
CA PRO A 106 -21.27 -15.08 -1.07
C PRO A 106 -20.20 -13.97 -1.04
N ARG A 107 -19.29 -14.04 -0.08
CA ARG A 107 -18.22 -13.06 0.16
C ARG A 107 -16.87 -13.64 -0.23
N ARG A 108 -16.02 -12.84 -0.88
CA ARG A 108 -14.67 -13.24 -1.29
C ARG A 108 -13.66 -12.13 -0.98
N ILE A 109 -12.40 -12.51 -0.80
CA ILE A 109 -11.27 -11.59 -0.68
C ILE A 109 -10.29 -11.88 -1.81
N VAL A 110 -9.87 -10.83 -2.52
CA VAL A 110 -8.74 -10.86 -3.43
C VAL A 110 -7.65 -9.97 -2.86
N TYR A 111 -6.45 -10.52 -2.67
CA TYR A 111 -5.31 -9.81 -2.10
C TYR A 111 -4.21 -9.63 -3.16
N LEU A 112 -3.82 -8.39 -3.40
CA LEU A 112 -2.66 -8.02 -4.20
C LEU A 112 -1.59 -7.44 -3.26
N PRO A 113 -0.38 -7.98 -3.17
CA PRO A 113 0.69 -7.36 -2.39
C PRO A 113 1.12 -6.00 -2.97
N GLY A 114 1.37 -5.03 -2.08
CA GLY A 114 2.01 -3.76 -2.40
C GLY A 114 3.52 -3.79 -2.14
N ASN A 115 4.15 -2.63 -2.01
CA ASN A 115 5.59 -2.56 -1.72
C ASN A 115 5.93 -2.63 -0.22
N HIS A 116 4.97 -2.41 0.68
CA HIS A 116 5.15 -2.56 2.12
C HIS A 116 4.86 -3.98 2.62
N ASP A 117 4.10 -4.76 1.86
CA ASP A 117 3.69 -6.11 2.21
C ASP A 117 4.11 -7.17 1.15
N LEU A 118 5.28 -6.98 0.52
CA LEU A 118 5.90 -7.96 -0.39
C LEU A 118 6.12 -9.33 0.27
N ASP A 119 6.22 -9.38 1.60
CA ASP A 119 6.30 -10.60 2.40
C ASP A 119 5.12 -11.56 2.12
N MET A 120 3.95 -11.02 1.71
CA MET A 120 2.76 -11.78 1.31
C MET A 120 2.97 -12.59 0.03
N TRP A 121 4.10 -12.44 -0.64
CA TRP A 121 4.50 -13.27 -1.76
C TRP A 121 4.88 -14.69 -1.33
N PHE A 122 5.32 -14.88 -0.08
CA PHE A 122 5.63 -16.20 0.46
C PHE A 122 4.36 -17.02 0.75
N PRO A 123 4.32 -18.29 0.33
CA PRO A 123 3.17 -19.17 0.60
C PRO A 123 2.83 -19.31 2.09
N GLY A 124 3.85 -19.39 2.97
CA GLY A 124 3.63 -19.48 4.41
C GLY A 124 2.92 -18.27 5.00
N ALA A 125 3.21 -17.05 4.49
CA ALA A 125 2.50 -15.85 4.90
C ALA A 125 1.03 -15.86 4.42
N GLN A 126 0.77 -16.31 3.19
CA GLN A 126 -0.59 -16.46 2.65
C GLN A 126 -1.41 -17.47 3.46
N GLU A 127 -0.82 -18.60 3.81
CA GLU A 127 -1.47 -19.63 4.62
C GLU A 127 -1.71 -19.15 6.06
N LEU A 128 -0.80 -18.35 6.63
CA LEU A 128 -1.02 -17.72 7.93
C LEU A 128 -2.22 -16.75 7.87
N PHE A 129 -2.27 -15.88 6.86
CA PHE A 129 -3.40 -14.97 6.65
C PHE A 129 -4.72 -15.73 6.57
N LYS A 130 -4.80 -16.77 5.73
CA LYS A 130 -6.00 -17.61 5.59
C LYS A 130 -6.41 -18.24 6.91
N ARG A 131 -5.48 -18.76 7.72
CA ARG A 131 -5.80 -19.34 9.04
C ARG A 131 -6.47 -18.36 9.98
N TYR A 132 -6.07 -17.09 9.96
CA TYR A 132 -6.65 -16.04 10.79
C TYR A 132 -8.01 -15.55 10.26
N VAL A 133 -8.11 -15.35 8.95
CA VAL A 133 -9.24 -14.67 8.29
C VAL A 133 -10.29 -15.65 7.75
N ALA A 134 -9.87 -16.77 7.19
CA ALA A 134 -10.73 -17.71 6.46
C ALA A 134 -10.37 -19.17 6.76
N PRO A 135 -10.56 -19.64 8.03
CA PRO A 135 -10.16 -20.98 8.41
C PRO A 135 -11.02 -22.07 7.75
N GLY A 136 -10.40 -23.24 7.53
CA GLY A 136 -11.06 -24.41 6.96
C GLY A 136 -11.49 -24.20 5.51
N GLU A 137 -12.71 -24.57 5.16
CA GLU A 137 -13.27 -24.48 3.80
C GLU A 137 -13.39 -23.03 3.31
N LEU A 138 -13.45 -22.06 4.22
CA LEU A 138 -13.46 -20.64 3.85
C LEU A 138 -12.15 -20.18 3.18
N ALA A 139 -11.06 -20.92 3.31
CA ALA A 139 -9.78 -20.61 2.67
C ALA A 139 -9.88 -20.44 1.15
N GLU A 140 -10.80 -21.16 0.50
CA GLU A 140 -11.11 -21.04 -0.93
C GLU A 140 -11.71 -19.69 -1.33
N ARG A 141 -12.26 -18.94 -0.37
CA ARG A 141 -12.81 -17.59 -0.59
C ARG A 141 -11.74 -16.51 -0.59
N VAL A 142 -10.49 -16.85 -0.28
CA VAL A 142 -9.36 -15.91 -0.27
C VAL A 142 -8.38 -16.27 -1.36
N ARG A 143 -8.21 -15.37 -2.31
CA ARG A 143 -7.30 -15.50 -3.45
C ARG A 143 -6.17 -14.47 -3.37
N PHE A 144 -4.93 -14.90 -3.57
CA PHE A 144 -3.77 -14.03 -3.71
C PHE A 144 -3.37 -13.88 -5.18
N ILE A 145 -3.05 -12.65 -5.57
CA ILE A 145 -2.48 -12.33 -6.89
C ILE A 145 -1.00 -12.03 -6.69
N THR A 146 -0.15 -13.03 -6.91
CA THR A 146 1.31 -12.93 -6.68
C THR A 146 2.15 -13.17 -7.93
N ALA A 147 1.55 -13.68 -9.01
CA ALA A 147 2.24 -13.85 -10.29
C ALA A 147 2.48 -12.52 -11.02
N SER A 148 1.75 -11.49 -10.65
CA SER A 148 1.86 -10.12 -11.17
C SER A 148 1.33 -9.13 -10.15
N ASP A 149 1.48 -7.83 -10.43
CA ASP A 149 0.88 -6.75 -9.63
C ASP A 149 -0.53 -6.36 -10.12
N THR A 150 -1.17 -7.18 -10.91
CA THR A 150 -2.36 -6.77 -11.66
C THR A 150 -3.50 -7.77 -11.52
N TYR A 151 -4.68 -7.27 -11.19
CA TYR A 151 -5.94 -7.96 -11.28
C TYR A 151 -6.80 -7.35 -12.39
N TYR A 152 -7.03 -8.12 -13.44
CA TYR A 152 -7.87 -7.71 -14.57
C TYR A 152 -9.31 -8.19 -14.39
N LEU A 153 -10.25 -7.26 -14.59
CA LEU A 153 -11.67 -7.56 -14.67
C LEU A 153 -12.11 -7.57 -16.13
N PRO A 154 -13.03 -8.50 -16.52
CA PRO A 154 -13.44 -8.67 -17.92
C PRO A 154 -14.05 -7.41 -18.52
N GLU A 155 -14.58 -6.51 -17.69
CA GLU A 155 -15.21 -5.26 -18.10
C GLU A 155 -14.20 -4.17 -18.52
N GLY A 156 -12.92 -4.50 -18.64
CA GLY A 156 -11.87 -3.53 -19.00
C GLY A 156 -11.42 -2.65 -17.84
N ILE A 157 -11.54 -3.14 -16.61
CA ILE A 157 -11.00 -2.52 -15.40
C ILE A 157 -9.74 -3.25 -14.99
N GLN A 158 -8.70 -2.51 -14.71
CA GLN A 158 -7.46 -3.03 -14.16
C GLN A 158 -7.26 -2.49 -12.74
N ILE A 159 -7.04 -3.39 -11.79
CA ILE A 159 -6.69 -3.06 -10.41
C ILE A 159 -5.24 -3.44 -10.18
N ARG A 160 -4.45 -2.54 -9.64
CA ARG A 160 -3.07 -2.77 -9.23
C ARG A 160 -2.70 -1.84 -8.08
N HIS A 161 -1.77 -2.24 -7.21
CA HIS A 161 -1.36 -1.34 -6.14
C HIS A 161 -0.77 -0.03 -6.68
N GLY A 162 0.14 -0.12 -7.65
CA GLY A 162 0.67 1.07 -8.33
C GLY A 162 2.16 1.35 -8.07
N HIS A 163 2.79 0.69 -7.13
CA HIS A 163 4.23 0.84 -6.82
C HIS A 163 5.13 0.62 -8.06
N GLN A 164 4.72 -0.24 -9.00
CA GLN A 164 5.43 -0.49 -10.25
C GLN A 164 5.49 0.72 -11.20
N LEU A 165 4.64 1.73 -10.96
CA LEU A 165 4.66 2.98 -11.74
C LEU A 165 5.84 3.88 -11.32
N GLU A 166 6.34 3.69 -10.10
CA GLU A 166 7.53 4.37 -9.58
C GLU A 166 8.76 3.48 -9.66
N ARG A 167 9.83 3.99 -10.28
CA ARG A 167 11.03 3.21 -10.57
C ARG A 167 11.72 2.64 -9.33
N ILE A 168 11.71 3.38 -8.23
CA ILE A 168 12.37 2.99 -6.98
C ILE A 168 11.68 1.85 -6.25
N HIS A 169 10.38 1.64 -6.53
CA HIS A 169 9.55 0.61 -5.92
C HIS A 169 9.30 -0.61 -6.83
N ARG A 170 9.88 -0.60 -8.04
CA ARG A 170 9.69 -1.72 -8.98
C ARG A 170 10.33 -2.99 -8.48
N VAL A 171 9.57 -4.07 -8.58
CA VAL A 171 10.02 -5.45 -8.37
C VAL A 171 9.94 -6.24 -9.67
N ASP A 172 10.76 -7.26 -9.81
CA ASP A 172 10.67 -8.23 -10.91
C ASP A 172 9.95 -9.48 -10.41
N TYR A 173 8.69 -9.64 -10.80
CA TYR A 173 7.87 -10.77 -10.38
C TYR A 173 8.40 -12.14 -10.84
N ASN A 174 9.29 -12.18 -11.83
CA ASN A 174 9.99 -13.40 -12.22
C ASN A 174 11.22 -13.69 -11.35
N ARG A 175 11.66 -12.72 -10.54
CA ARG A 175 12.88 -12.80 -9.72
C ARG A 175 12.65 -12.20 -8.34
N MET A 176 11.50 -12.52 -7.73
CA MET A 176 11.13 -12.02 -6.40
C MET A 176 12.05 -12.53 -5.29
N LEU A 177 12.70 -13.68 -5.51
CA LEU A 177 13.61 -14.28 -4.56
C LEU A 177 15.03 -14.30 -5.12
N ARG A 178 15.99 -14.06 -4.24
CA ARG A 178 17.41 -14.32 -4.45
C ARG A 178 17.92 -15.35 -3.45
N GLU A 179 18.85 -16.16 -3.88
CA GLU A 179 19.51 -17.16 -3.02
C GLU A 179 20.71 -16.53 -2.33
N ARG A 180 20.84 -16.77 -1.04
CA ARG A 180 22.03 -16.45 -0.24
C ARG A 180 23.11 -17.49 -0.43
N SER A 181 24.33 -17.15 0.00
CA SER A 181 25.47 -18.09 0.02
C SER A 181 25.25 -19.31 0.92
N ASP A 182 24.33 -19.22 1.89
CA ASP A 182 23.94 -20.32 2.79
C ASP A 182 22.74 -21.16 2.25
N GLY A 183 22.31 -20.89 0.99
CA GLY A 183 21.21 -21.61 0.35
C GLY A 183 19.80 -21.11 0.73
N ARG A 184 19.66 -20.17 1.67
CA ARG A 184 18.36 -19.61 2.02
C ARG A 184 17.85 -18.66 0.94
N ARG A 185 16.54 -18.71 0.69
CA ARG A 185 15.86 -17.83 -0.26
C ARG A 185 15.30 -16.63 0.48
N ILE A 186 15.63 -15.44 0.01
CA ILE A 186 15.19 -14.16 0.59
C ILE A 186 14.55 -13.28 -0.46
N LEU A 187 13.65 -12.38 -0.05
CA LEU A 187 13.06 -11.39 -0.95
C LEU A 187 14.12 -10.48 -1.57
N ASP A 188 14.01 -10.23 -2.86
CA ASP A 188 14.80 -9.22 -3.56
C ASP A 188 14.12 -7.87 -3.46
N LEU A 189 14.35 -7.17 -2.32
CA LEU A 189 13.69 -5.93 -2.01
C LEU A 189 14.07 -4.81 -2.99
N PRO A 190 13.10 -4.02 -3.49
CA PRO A 190 13.38 -2.86 -4.32
C PRO A 190 14.09 -1.77 -3.50
N TYR A 191 14.74 -0.85 -4.21
CA TYR A 191 15.50 0.25 -3.59
C TYR A 191 14.65 1.07 -2.61
N GLY A 192 13.39 1.36 -2.94
CA GLY A 192 12.47 2.11 -2.07
C GLY A 192 12.20 1.41 -0.74
N SER A 193 12.03 0.07 -0.74
CA SER A 193 11.86 -0.70 0.50
C SER A 193 13.14 -0.67 1.36
N LEU A 194 14.31 -0.78 0.74
CA LEU A 194 15.59 -0.64 1.45
C LEU A 194 15.77 0.76 2.04
N TRP A 195 15.31 1.80 1.31
CA TRP A 195 15.36 3.18 1.80
C TRP A 195 14.45 3.37 3.04
N ILE A 196 13.25 2.75 3.04
CA ILE A 196 12.36 2.76 4.20
C ILE A 196 13.06 2.11 5.41
N LEU A 197 13.65 0.93 5.23
CA LEU A 197 14.30 0.19 6.30
C LEU A 197 15.54 0.91 6.88
N GLU A 198 16.39 1.49 6.02
CA GLU A 198 17.68 2.04 6.42
C GLU A 198 17.65 3.55 6.73
N VAL A 199 16.68 4.31 6.21
CA VAL A 199 16.62 5.77 6.36
C VAL A 199 15.34 6.22 7.07
N LEU A 200 14.17 5.82 6.55
CA LEU A 200 12.90 6.34 7.06
C LEU A 200 12.55 5.80 8.45
N ASN A 201 12.67 4.49 8.67
CA ASN A 201 12.36 3.88 9.96
C ASN A 201 13.24 4.42 11.11
N PRO A 202 14.58 4.54 10.96
CA PRO A 202 15.41 5.21 11.97
C PRO A 202 15.03 6.68 12.19
N ALA A 203 14.66 7.41 11.11
CA ALA A 203 14.21 8.79 11.24
C ALA A 203 12.86 8.89 11.98
N LYS A 204 11.96 7.93 11.77
CA LYS A 204 10.65 7.87 12.45
C LYS A 204 10.78 7.70 13.95
N THR A 205 11.82 7.03 14.46
CA THR A 205 12.09 6.98 15.92
C THR A 205 12.35 8.34 16.53
N LEU A 206 12.83 9.31 15.73
CA LEU A 206 13.09 10.69 16.16
C LEU A 206 11.91 11.62 15.88
N ARG A 207 11.13 11.34 14.84
CA ARG A 207 9.98 12.13 14.38
C ARG A 207 8.88 11.20 13.89
N ASN A 208 8.00 10.78 14.80
CA ASN A 208 6.99 9.71 14.61
C ASN A 208 6.09 9.90 13.39
N ASN A 209 5.92 11.12 12.91
CA ASN A 209 4.99 11.42 11.82
C ASN A 209 5.67 11.61 10.46
N ILE A 210 7.00 11.41 10.35
CA ILE A 210 7.77 11.78 9.14
C ILE A 210 7.24 11.15 7.86
N ASP A 211 6.79 9.92 7.91
CA ASP A 211 6.26 9.15 6.78
C ASP A 211 4.81 9.49 6.41
N ARG A 212 4.10 10.17 7.32
CA ARG A 212 2.74 10.66 7.11
C ARG A 212 2.68 12.10 6.61
N ILE A 213 3.83 12.79 6.54
CA ILE A 213 3.91 14.18 6.11
C ILE A 213 4.09 14.27 4.60
N GLN A 214 3.19 15.00 3.94
CA GLN A 214 3.24 15.24 2.49
C GLN A 214 3.23 16.74 2.17
N PRO A 215 4.09 17.20 1.24
CA PRO A 215 5.22 16.47 0.67
C PRO A 215 6.43 16.48 1.63
N LEU A 216 7.10 15.33 1.77
CA LEU A 216 8.26 15.16 2.66
C LEU A 216 9.37 16.20 2.44
N ARG A 217 9.57 16.64 1.18
CA ARG A 217 10.56 17.66 0.84
C ARG A 217 10.34 19.00 1.57
N LEU A 218 9.07 19.42 1.73
CA LEU A 218 8.77 20.66 2.47
C LEU A 218 9.05 20.51 3.96
N PHE A 219 8.77 19.34 4.52
CA PHE A 219 9.12 19.03 5.91
C PHE A 219 10.63 19.07 6.12
N ILE A 220 11.43 18.44 5.26
CA ILE A 220 12.90 18.45 5.37
C ILE A 220 13.47 19.86 5.18
N LEU A 221 12.97 20.63 4.19
CA LEU A 221 13.37 22.03 4.01
C LEU A 221 13.03 22.88 5.24
N GLY A 222 11.83 22.76 5.79
CA GLY A 222 11.46 23.43 7.03
C GLY A 222 12.35 23.01 8.21
N SER A 223 12.67 21.72 8.30
CA SER A 223 13.54 21.18 9.35
C SER A 223 14.96 21.75 9.30
N LEU A 224 15.48 22.16 8.14
CA LEU A 224 16.78 22.83 8.05
C LEU A 224 16.81 24.14 8.85
N PHE A 225 15.67 24.81 8.98
CA PHE A 225 15.56 26.08 9.73
C PHE A 225 15.18 25.86 11.18
N PHE A 226 14.24 24.94 11.47
CA PHE A 226 13.66 24.79 12.79
C PHE A 226 14.24 23.63 13.60
N ASP A 227 14.84 22.63 12.92
CA ASP A 227 15.48 21.45 13.54
C ASP A 227 16.68 20.98 12.71
N PRO A 228 17.73 21.81 12.58
CA PRO A 228 18.85 21.52 11.67
C PRO A 228 19.61 20.26 12.04
N ARG A 229 19.63 19.87 13.32
CA ARG A 229 20.30 18.63 13.77
C ARG A 229 19.61 17.40 13.20
N PHE A 230 18.29 17.37 13.21
CA PHE A 230 17.51 16.30 12.61
C PHE A 230 17.69 16.28 11.08
N ALA A 231 17.52 17.45 10.44
CA ALA A 231 17.62 17.56 8.98
C ALA A 231 19.00 17.08 8.46
N LEU A 232 20.10 17.51 9.11
CA LEU A 232 21.46 17.09 8.73
C LEU A 232 21.67 15.58 8.93
N ARG A 233 21.18 14.99 10.04
CA ARG A 233 21.25 13.54 10.27
C ARG A 233 20.48 12.78 9.20
N PHE A 234 19.26 13.23 8.86
CA PHE A 234 18.43 12.62 7.83
C PHE A 234 19.11 12.68 6.46
N LEU A 235 19.59 13.85 6.04
CA LEU A 235 20.29 14.06 4.79
C LEU A 235 21.59 13.24 4.72
N PHE A 236 22.33 13.14 5.81
CA PHE A 236 23.52 12.29 5.89
C PHE A 236 23.15 10.81 5.71
N ALA A 237 22.16 10.29 6.43
CA ALA A 237 21.70 8.91 6.31
C ALA A 237 21.23 8.60 4.86
N ALA A 238 20.43 9.51 4.28
CA ALA A 238 19.96 9.39 2.90
C ALA A 238 21.14 9.37 1.89
N SER A 239 22.15 10.22 2.11
CA SER A 239 23.36 10.26 1.27
C SER A 239 24.19 8.98 1.36
N VAL A 240 24.38 8.46 2.57
CA VAL A 240 25.09 7.19 2.81
C VAL A 240 24.35 6.03 2.14
N HIS A 241 23.02 5.95 2.31
CA HIS A 241 22.19 4.94 1.66
C HIS A 241 22.33 5.00 0.13
N LEU A 242 22.21 6.20 -0.46
CA LEU A 242 22.35 6.43 -1.89
C LEU A 242 23.72 5.95 -2.41
N LEU A 243 24.80 6.35 -1.73
CA LEU A 243 26.16 5.94 -2.09
C LEU A 243 26.31 4.41 -2.03
N ARG A 244 25.89 3.80 -0.92
CA ARG A 244 26.04 2.34 -0.72
C ARG A 244 25.21 1.52 -1.70
N ARG A 245 23.93 1.88 -1.94
CA ARG A 245 22.98 1.07 -2.69
C ARG A 245 22.96 1.35 -4.20
N ARG A 246 23.30 2.57 -4.62
CA ARG A 246 23.25 2.97 -6.03
C ARG A 246 24.62 3.19 -6.66
N ILE A 247 25.51 3.89 -5.95
CA ILE A 247 26.79 4.33 -6.54
C ILE A 247 27.84 3.23 -6.45
N PHE A 248 28.02 2.62 -5.26
CA PHE A 248 29.04 1.59 -5.07
C PHE A 248 28.69 0.23 -5.68
N THR A 249 27.47 0.00 -6.10
CA THR A 249 27.07 -1.20 -6.85
C THR A 249 27.51 -1.16 -8.32
N LEU A 250 27.83 0.02 -8.86
CA LEU A 250 28.32 0.16 -10.23
C LEU A 250 29.80 -0.26 -10.34
N ARG A 251 30.14 -1.04 -11.37
CA ARG A 251 31.45 -1.63 -11.52
C ARG A 251 32.57 -0.61 -11.81
N ALA A 252 32.29 0.39 -12.65
CA ALA A 252 33.30 1.37 -13.11
C ALA A 252 33.08 2.76 -12.49
N TRP A 253 34.19 3.46 -12.14
CA TRP A 253 34.16 4.85 -11.68
C TRP A 253 33.50 5.81 -12.68
N THR A 254 33.74 5.59 -13.98
CA THR A 254 33.15 6.39 -15.06
C THR A 254 31.62 6.24 -15.09
N GLU A 255 31.09 5.04 -14.85
CA GLU A 255 29.64 4.80 -14.72
C GLU A 255 29.06 5.48 -13.48
N ARG A 256 29.80 5.45 -12.36
CA ARG A 256 29.40 6.14 -11.11
C ARG A 256 29.22 7.64 -11.33
N LEU A 257 30.23 8.29 -11.92
CA LEU A 257 30.19 9.73 -12.21
C LEU A 257 29.09 10.10 -13.23
N ARG A 258 28.93 9.31 -14.30
CA ARG A 258 27.89 9.54 -15.31
C ARG A 258 26.47 9.31 -14.79
N SER A 259 26.31 8.37 -13.87
CA SER A 259 25.00 8.05 -13.31
C SER A 259 24.56 9.03 -12.21
N LEU A 260 25.49 9.70 -11.53
CA LEU A 260 25.22 10.56 -10.39
C LEU A 260 24.15 11.64 -10.66
N PRO A 261 24.21 12.44 -11.75
CA PRO A 261 23.18 13.44 -12.04
C PRO A 261 21.78 12.80 -12.28
N ARG A 262 21.76 11.62 -12.91
CA ARG A 262 20.52 10.89 -13.16
C ARG A 262 19.93 10.37 -11.84
N VAL A 263 20.75 9.75 -11.00
CA VAL A 263 20.36 9.21 -9.71
C VAL A 263 19.86 10.32 -8.79
N LEU A 264 20.61 11.43 -8.68
CA LEU A 264 20.17 12.60 -7.89
C LEU A 264 18.85 13.18 -8.41
N ARG A 265 18.70 13.27 -9.74
CA ARG A 265 17.43 13.71 -10.34
C ARG A 265 16.29 12.74 -10.01
N GLU A 266 16.52 11.45 -10.09
CA GLU A 266 15.52 10.42 -9.76
C GLU A 266 15.10 10.50 -8.28
N GLU A 267 16.04 10.69 -7.35
CA GLU A 267 15.77 10.79 -5.92
C GLU A 267 15.10 12.12 -5.53
N VAL A 268 15.59 13.25 -6.08
CA VAL A 268 15.08 14.58 -5.72
C VAL A 268 13.76 14.90 -6.44
N PHE A 269 13.55 14.38 -7.67
CA PHE A 269 12.38 14.68 -8.51
C PHE A 269 11.41 13.50 -8.68
N ALA A 270 11.64 12.35 -8.03
CA ALA A 270 10.68 11.23 -8.01
C ALA A 270 9.33 11.62 -7.40
N ILE A 271 9.30 12.74 -6.66
CA ILE A 271 8.15 13.27 -5.95
C ILE A 271 7.35 14.20 -6.88
N GLY A 272 6.38 13.66 -7.60
CA GLY A 272 5.44 14.46 -8.40
C GLY A 272 5.05 13.87 -9.75
N GLY A 273 5.63 12.74 -10.13
CA GLY A 273 5.38 12.10 -11.42
C GLY A 273 4.37 10.94 -11.42
N TYR A 274 3.82 10.56 -10.25
CA TYR A 274 2.96 9.38 -10.13
C TYR A 274 1.72 9.45 -11.02
N ASP A 275 0.96 10.54 -10.94
CA ASP A 275 -0.24 10.74 -11.76
C ASP A 275 0.06 10.74 -13.26
N ALA A 276 1.18 11.37 -13.65
CA ALA A 276 1.62 11.36 -15.05
C ALA A 276 2.09 9.96 -15.49
N ALA A 277 2.69 9.19 -14.59
CA ALA A 277 3.08 7.80 -14.88
C ALA A 277 1.84 6.91 -15.01
N ALA A 278 0.86 7.03 -14.12
CA ALA A 278 -0.41 6.32 -14.20
C ALA A 278 -1.18 6.66 -15.48
N THR A 279 -1.23 7.95 -15.85
CA THR A 279 -1.86 8.41 -17.09
C THR A 279 -1.19 7.79 -18.32
N ARG A 280 0.13 7.91 -18.44
CA ARG A 280 0.88 7.31 -19.56
C ARG A 280 0.75 5.79 -19.62
N TYR A 281 0.68 5.15 -18.47
CA TYR A 281 0.48 3.71 -18.38
C TYR A 281 -0.90 3.33 -18.93
N LEU A 282 -1.99 3.93 -18.44
CA LEU A 282 -3.34 3.63 -18.87
C LEU A 282 -3.57 3.92 -20.37
N GLN A 283 -3.01 5.02 -20.89
CA GLN A 283 -3.12 5.37 -22.30
C GLN A 283 -2.49 4.34 -23.25
N ARG A 284 -1.48 3.59 -22.79
CA ARG A 284 -0.84 2.52 -23.58
C ARG A 284 -1.62 1.20 -23.58
N LEU A 285 -2.52 1.02 -22.62
CA LEU A 285 -3.30 -0.22 -22.51
C LEU A 285 -4.45 -0.23 -23.51
N ARG A 286 -4.58 -1.36 -24.22
CA ARG A 286 -5.72 -1.64 -25.08
C ARG A 286 -6.76 -2.44 -24.31
N GLY A 287 -8.05 -2.14 -24.51
CA GLY A 287 -9.14 -2.85 -23.84
C GLY A 287 -9.29 -2.55 -22.35
N VAL A 288 -8.50 -1.62 -21.81
CA VAL A 288 -8.63 -1.13 -20.42
C VAL A 288 -9.07 0.32 -20.47
N HIS A 289 -10.22 0.61 -19.88
CA HIS A 289 -10.74 1.96 -19.76
C HIS A 289 -10.70 2.52 -18.33
N THR A 290 -10.57 1.68 -17.32
CA THR A 290 -10.48 2.10 -15.93
C THR A 290 -9.26 1.47 -15.24
N LEU A 291 -8.45 2.32 -14.59
CA LEU A 291 -7.30 1.92 -13.80
C LEU A 291 -7.54 2.30 -12.34
N ILE A 292 -7.57 1.32 -11.44
CA ILE A 292 -7.66 1.54 -9.99
C ILE A 292 -6.29 1.29 -9.37
N VAL A 293 -5.80 2.28 -8.60
CA VAL A 293 -4.48 2.26 -7.96
C VAL A 293 -4.56 2.75 -6.50
N GLY A 294 -3.51 2.52 -5.72
CA GLY A 294 -3.23 3.09 -4.42
C GLY A 294 -1.86 3.76 -4.38
N HIS A 295 -1.01 3.37 -3.42
CA HIS A 295 0.41 3.69 -3.28
C HIS A 295 0.77 5.15 -2.98
N SER A 296 0.14 6.11 -3.63
CA SER A 296 0.49 7.53 -3.44
C SER A 296 -0.22 8.19 -2.26
N HIS A 297 -1.09 7.47 -1.57
CA HIS A 297 -1.91 7.94 -0.44
C HIS A 297 -2.79 9.17 -0.75
N SER A 298 -2.97 9.50 -2.03
CA SER A 298 -3.72 10.69 -2.48
C SER A 298 -5.00 10.26 -3.19
N PRO A 299 -6.16 10.29 -2.51
CA PRO A 299 -7.41 9.88 -3.14
C PRO A 299 -7.72 10.78 -4.33
N ARG A 300 -8.05 10.16 -5.47
CA ARG A 300 -8.31 10.89 -6.70
C ARG A 300 -9.19 10.11 -7.66
N PHE A 301 -10.17 10.79 -8.23
CA PHE A 301 -10.94 10.30 -9.37
C PHE A 301 -10.68 11.23 -10.56
N ARG A 302 -10.14 10.71 -11.64
CA ARG A 302 -9.76 11.50 -12.80
C ARG A 302 -10.26 10.87 -14.09
N VAL A 303 -11.02 11.64 -14.87
CA VAL A 303 -11.40 11.29 -16.23
C VAL A 303 -10.38 11.91 -17.20
N LEU A 304 -9.84 11.11 -18.10
CA LEU A 304 -8.90 11.53 -19.11
C LEU A 304 -9.66 12.00 -20.38
N PRO A 305 -9.03 12.80 -21.27
CA PRO A 305 -9.67 13.27 -22.50
C PRO A 305 -10.21 12.16 -23.42
N ASP A 306 -9.60 10.96 -23.35
CA ASP A 306 -10.02 9.76 -24.08
C ASP A 306 -11.11 8.94 -23.35
N SER A 307 -11.78 9.54 -22.38
CA SER A 307 -12.81 8.94 -21.51
C SER A 307 -12.31 7.79 -20.62
N LYS A 308 -11.01 7.54 -20.58
CA LYS A 308 -10.43 6.60 -19.62
C LYS A 308 -10.43 7.19 -18.21
N VAL A 309 -10.53 6.32 -17.20
CA VAL A 309 -10.68 6.73 -15.80
C VAL A 309 -9.50 6.19 -14.98
N ILE A 310 -8.94 7.05 -14.12
CA ILE A 310 -7.99 6.66 -13.09
C ILE A 310 -8.65 6.92 -11.73
N VAL A 311 -8.69 5.89 -10.89
CA VAL A 311 -9.14 5.98 -9.50
C VAL A 311 -7.97 5.64 -8.59
N ASN A 312 -7.56 6.57 -7.74
CA ASN A 312 -6.64 6.29 -6.65
C ASN A 312 -7.45 6.15 -5.36
N THR A 313 -7.34 5.02 -4.70
CA THR A 313 -8.10 4.70 -3.49
C THR A 313 -7.66 5.50 -2.27
N GLY A 314 -6.52 6.21 -2.35
CA GLY A 314 -6.00 6.98 -1.22
C GLY A 314 -5.39 6.09 -0.13
N THR A 315 -5.62 6.44 1.13
CA THR A 315 -5.11 5.70 2.29
C THR A 315 -6.09 5.77 3.46
N TRP A 316 -5.93 4.83 4.39
CA TRP A 316 -6.67 4.80 5.66
C TRP A 316 -5.82 5.31 6.84
N MET A 317 -4.57 5.69 6.55
CA MET A 317 -3.74 6.38 7.53
C MET A 317 -4.11 7.86 7.65
N LYS A 318 -3.85 8.42 8.82
CA LYS A 318 -4.00 9.85 9.08
C LYS A 318 -2.81 10.63 8.53
N MET A 319 -2.98 11.28 7.39
CA MET A 319 -1.95 12.06 6.70
C MET A 319 -1.87 13.50 7.23
N ILE A 320 -0.68 14.09 7.17
CA ILE A 320 -0.41 15.49 7.49
C ILE A 320 0.00 16.19 6.20
N ASN A 321 -0.86 17.07 5.70
CA ASN A 321 -0.63 17.77 4.45
C ASN A 321 -0.10 19.17 4.71
N LEU A 322 1.09 19.46 4.19
CA LEU A 322 1.75 20.77 4.27
C LEU A 322 1.46 21.66 3.05
N ASN A 323 0.68 21.19 2.08
CA ASN A 323 0.26 22.02 0.96
C ASN A 323 -0.75 23.06 1.45
N LEU A 324 -0.54 24.34 1.13
CA LEU A 324 -1.39 25.44 1.55
C LEU A 324 -2.86 25.32 1.13
N GLN A 325 -3.13 24.61 0.03
CA GLN A 325 -4.51 24.36 -0.43
C GLN A 325 -5.27 23.35 0.43
N TYR A 326 -4.55 22.42 1.08
CA TYR A 326 -5.10 21.32 1.85
C TYR A 326 -4.41 21.17 3.21
N LEU A 327 -3.95 22.30 3.78
CA LEU A 327 -3.21 22.30 5.05
C LEU A 327 -4.04 21.65 6.16
N GLY A 328 -3.48 20.63 6.82
CA GLY A 328 -4.13 19.98 7.94
C GLY A 328 -3.93 18.47 7.98
N GLN A 329 -4.76 17.83 8.79
CA GLN A 329 -4.81 16.37 8.91
C GLN A 329 -6.04 15.86 8.18
N ASP A 330 -5.87 14.83 7.36
CA ASP A 330 -6.97 14.10 6.70
C ASP A 330 -6.77 12.60 6.94
N SER A 331 -7.77 11.95 7.53
CA SER A 331 -7.91 10.50 7.51
C SER A 331 -8.76 10.19 6.28
N GLY A 332 -8.13 9.79 5.19
CA GLY A 332 -8.82 9.64 3.89
C GLY A 332 -10.03 8.72 3.96
N LEU A 333 -9.92 7.55 4.61
CA LEU A 333 -10.93 6.49 4.69
C LEU A 333 -11.62 6.26 3.34
N THR A 334 -10.84 6.32 2.27
CA THR A 334 -11.35 6.26 0.90
C THR A 334 -11.16 4.87 0.29
N TYR A 335 -12.01 4.53 -0.65
CA TYR A 335 -12.02 3.24 -1.34
C TYR A 335 -12.70 3.38 -2.71
N ALA A 336 -12.43 2.47 -3.62
CA ALA A 336 -13.17 2.41 -4.87
C ALA A 336 -14.33 1.39 -4.75
N LEU A 337 -15.48 1.77 -5.30
CA LEU A 337 -16.66 0.92 -5.41
C LEU A 337 -16.93 0.64 -6.89
N ILE A 338 -17.08 -0.64 -7.23
CA ILE A 338 -17.49 -1.09 -8.56
C ILE A 338 -18.85 -1.76 -8.44
N GLU A 339 -19.85 -1.17 -9.09
CA GLU A 339 -21.24 -1.63 -9.09
C GLU A 339 -21.61 -2.16 -10.46
N TYR A 340 -22.45 -3.18 -10.47
CA TYR A 340 -22.97 -3.84 -11.66
C TYR A 340 -24.51 -3.73 -11.68
N PRO A 341 -25.07 -2.58 -12.11
CA PRO A 341 -26.50 -2.40 -12.23
C PRO A 341 -27.14 -3.40 -13.21
N ASP A 342 -28.45 -3.59 -13.05
CA ASP A 342 -29.23 -4.52 -13.90
C ASP A 342 -29.30 -4.09 -15.39
N ASP A 343 -28.93 -2.84 -15.71
CA ASP A 343 -28.83 -2.32 -17.09
C ASP A 343 -27.58 -2.78 -17.86
N GLY A 344 -26.74 -3.62 -17.23
CA GLY A 344 -25.50 -4.14 -17.82
C GLY A 344 -24.34 -3.13 -17.82
N SER A 345 -24.53 -1.94 -17.29
CA SER A 345 -23.43 -0.98 -17.12
C SER A 345 -22.52 -1.37 -15.95
N VAL A 346 -21.29 -0.84 -15.98
CA VAL A 346 -20.37 -0.96 -14.85
C VAL A 346 -20.03 0.43 -14.37
N LYS A 347 -20.26 0.69 -13.09
CA LYS A 347 -20.03 2.00 -12.48
C LYS A 347 -18.88 1.91 -11.49
N THR A 348 -17.85 2.71 -11.69
CA THR A 348 -16.73 2.85 -10.74
C THR A 348 -16.81 4.21 -10.08
N ARG A 349 -16.74 4.23 -8.75
CA ARG A 349 -16.78 5.46 -7.94
C ARG A 349 -15.63 5.46 -6.94
N LEU A 350 -15.11 6.62 -6.62
CA LEU A 350 -14.29 6.84 -5.43
C LEU A 350 -15.21 7.26 -4.29
N MET A 351 -15.18 6.52 -3.20
CA MET A 351 -16.05 6.70 -2.04
C MET A 351 -15.21 7.11 -0.82
N ARG A 352 -15.85 7.81 0.12
CA ARG A 352 -15.31 8.08 1.45
C ARG A 352 -16.24 7.52 2.52
N TRP A 353 -15.68 6.83 3.48
CA TRP A 353 -16.40 6.30 4.63
C TRP A 353 -16.46 7.32 5.76
N TYR A 354 -17.65 7.59 6.29
CA TYR A 354 -17.85 8.51 7.41
C TYR A 354 -18.38 7.80 8.68
N GLY A 355 -18.68 6.52 8.58
CA GLY A 355 -19.29 5.71 9.63
C GLY A 355 -20.79 5.45 9.40
N THR A 356 -21.41 4.71 10.30
CA THR A 356 -22.78 4.19 10.13
C THR A 356 -23.88 5.25 10.05
N SER A 357 -23.67 6.43 10.63
CA SER A 357 -24.66 7.53 10.61
C SER A 357 -24.74 8.23 9.25
N LYS A 358 -23.63 8.28 8.51
CA LYS A 358 -23.53 8.76 7.13
C LYS A 358 -22.57 7.83 6.42
N PRO A 359 -23.03 6.66 5.95
CA PRO A 359 -22.13 5.55 5.62
C PRO A 359 -21.07 5.92 4.58
N CYS A 360 -21.48 6.49 3.46
CA CYS A 360 -20.53 6.79 2.39
C CYS A 360 -20.99 7.95 1.51
N GLU A 361 -20.04 8.62 0.92
CA GLU A 361 -20.27 9.68 -0.06
C GLU A 361 -19.34 9.50 -1.23
N ALA A 362 -19.85 9.65 -2.46
CA ALA A 362 -19.01 9.68 -3.64
C ALA A 362 -18.18 10.97 -3.64
N ILE A 363 -16.88 10.84 -3.83
CA ILE A 363 -16.01 12.00 -4.00
C ILE A 363 -16.24 12.52 -5.41
N PRO A 364 -16.70 13.79 -5.57
CA PRO A 364 -16.90 14.37 -6.87
C PRO A 364 -15.57 14.51 -7.62
N PHE A 365 -15.66 14.55 -8.94
CA PHE A 365 -14.50 14.64 -9.83
C PHE A 365 -13.56 15.79 -9.40
N ALA A 366 -12.29 15.49 -9.16
CA ALA A 366 -11.24 16.49 -9.12
C ALA A 366 -10.74 16.66 -10.56
N TYR A 367 -10.98 17.84 -11.14
CA TYR A 367 -10.46 18.24 -12.44
C TYR A 367 -8.95 18.46 -12.41
#